data_6bcdcbd34cad6023baaeefa9de7ce85c
#
_entry.id   6bcdcbd34cad6023baaeefa9de7ce85c
#
_cell.length_a   1.000
_cell.length_b   1.000
_cell.length_c   1.000
_cell.angle_alpha   90.00
_cell.angle_beta   90.00
_cell.angle_gamma   90.00
#
_symmetry.space_group_name_H-M   'P 1'
#
loop_
_entity.id
_entity.type
_entity.pdbx_description
1 polymer ?
#
loop_
_entity_poly.entity_id
_entity_poly.type
_entity_poly.pdbx_seq_one_letter_code
_entity_poly.pdbx_strand_id
1 'polypeptide(L)'
;MTNVILPIASAHGRFQPLHNEHLEYLRLAKDRCEFLWIGITMPDITPLHLNPLGRHRERPDANPLTYFERTSIISEALTDLSINKTAFDFVPFPIETPPSLNNYLPTHIPCLTTVCEPWNREKIAVLERFGYSVLVLFERKEKQITGADIRRRIREGDDTWRSLVPTATARATERLDLRSRLTRIHSQLINSSEND
;
A
#
# COMPACT_ATOMS: atom_id res chain seq x y z
N MET A 1 -23.07 -14.88 13.65
CA MET A 1 -21.78 -14.68 14.37
C MET A 1 -21.68 -13.18 14.68
N THR A 2 -21.67 -12.80 15.94
CA THR A 2 -21.49 -11.43 16.39
C THR A 2 -20.11 -10.96 15.91
N ASN A 3 -20.10 -9.95 15.07
CA ASN A 3 -18.86 -9.35 14.53
C ASN A 3 -18.20 -8.58 15.70
N VAL A 4 -17.24 -9.19 16.37
CA VAL A 4 -16.50 -8.55 17.46
C VAL A 4 -15.70 -7.39 16.85
N ILE A 5 -15.99 -6.17 17.30
CA ILE A 5 -15.21 -4.98 16.93
C ILE A 5 -13.99 -4.91 17.83
N LEU A 6 -12.82 -4.82 17.24
CA LEU A 6 -11.56 -4.70 17.97
C LEU A 6 -11.38 -3.23 18.45
N PRO A 7 -10.84 -2.97 19.64
CA PRO A 7 -10.52 -1.60 20.03
C PRO A 7 -9.51 -0.95 19.08
N ILE A 8 -8.53 -1.73 18.62
CA ILE A 8 -7.45 -1.28 17.75
C ILE A 8 -7.02 -2.42 16.83
N ALA A 9 -6.66 -2.09 15.59
CA ALA A 9 -6.08 -3.03 14.64
C ALA A 9 -5.15 -2.30 13.65
N SER A 10 -4.47 -3.04 12.80
CA SER A 10 -3.67 -2.48 11.71
C SER A 10 -4.03 -3.12 10.37
N ALA A 11 -3.85 -2.34 9.30
CA ALA A 11 -3.93 -2.80 7.92
C ALA A 11 -2.76 -2.19 7.13
N HIS A 12 -2.12 -2.94 6.26
CA HIS A 12 -0.87 -2.49 5.67
C HIS A 12 -0.75 -2.83 4.18
N GLY A 13 -0.16 -1.90 3.45
CA GLY A 13 0.06 -2.02 2.02
C GLY A 13 1.06 -1.01 1.48
N ARG A 14 1.40 -1.18 0.20
CA ARG A 14 2.34 -0.28 -0.48
C ARG A 14 1.67 0.97 -1.02
N PHE A 15 0.42 0.85 -1.52
CA PHE A 15 -0.40 1.95 -2.01
C PHE A 15 0.30 2.83 -3.05
N GLN A 16 0.78 2.20 -4.12
CA GLN A 16 1.57 2.86 -5.18
C GLN A 16 0.93 2.75 -6.57
N PRO A 17 -0.17 3.49 -6.86
CA PRO A 17 -0.97 4.32 -5.97
C PRO A 17 -2.05 3.51 -5.21
N LEU A 18 -2.80 4.21 -4.35
CA LEU A 18 -4.04 3.69 -3.77
C LEU A 18 -5.05 3.42 -4.91
N HIS A 19 -5.65 2.23 -4.96
CA HIS A 19 -6.68 1.86 -5.93
C HIS A 19 -7.93 1.31 -5.26
N ASN A 20 -9.00 1.06 -6.02
CA ASN A 20 -10.31 0.71 -5.47
C ASN A 20 -10.27 -0.54 -4.58
N GLU A 21 -9.53 -1.59 -4.94
CA GLU A 21 -9.39 -2.77 -4.08
C GLU A 21 -8.62 -2.47 -2.78
N HIS A 22 -7.64 -1.56 -2.82
CA HIS A 22 -6.98 -1.09 -1.60
C HIS A 22 -7.94 -0.31 -0.70
N LEU A 23 -8.77 0.56 -1.30
CA LEU A 23 -9.75 1.34 -0.53
C LEU A 23 -10.82 0.43 0.09
N GLU A 24 -11.31 -0.57 -0.64
CA GLU A 24 -12.20 -1.60 -0.12
C GLU A 24 -11.58 -2.33 1.08
N TYR A 25 -10.33 -2.77 0.93
CA TYR A 25 -9.58 -3.43 2.01
C TYR A 25 -9.49 -2.55 3.27
N LEU A 26 -9.11 -1.27 3.12
CA LEU A 26 -8.99 -0.35 4.25
C LEU A 26 -10.35 -0.07 4.91
N ARG A 27 -11.42 0.07 4.12
CA ARG A 27 -12.77 0.22 4.62
C ARG A 27 -13.22 -0.99 5.44
N LEU A 28 -13.05 -2.20 4.90
CA LEU A 28 -13.39 -3.44 5.61
C LEU A 28 -12.55 -3.63 6.86
N ALA A 29 -11.28 -3.24 6.84
CA ALA A 29 -10.42 -3.26 8.02
C ALA A 29 -10.94 -2.27 9.08
N LYS A 30 -11.33 -1.05 8.69
CA LYS A 30 -11.90 -0.05 9.58
C LYS A 30 -13.24 -0.48 10.18
N ASP A 31 -14.07 -1.18 9.42
CA ASP A 31 -15.34 -1.74 9.90
C ASP A 31 -15.15 -2.81 11.00
N ARG A 32 -13.92 -3.32 11.19
CA ARG A 32 -13.56 -4.33 12.19
C ARG A 32 -12.92 -3.78 13.46
N CYS A 33 -12.63 -2.47 13.52
CA CYS A 33 -11.99 -1.87 14.69
C CYS A 33 -12.46 -0.43 14.92
N GLU A 34 -12.32 0.01 16.20
CA GLU A 34 -12.60 1.41 16.57
C GLU A 34 -11.49 2.34 16.07
N PHE A 35 -10.23 1.91 16.15
CA PHE A 35 -9.08 2.66 15.64
C PHE A 35 -8.22 1.79 14.72
N LEU A 36 -7.87 2.32 13.54
CA LEU A 36 -7.08 1.62 12.53
C LEU A 36 -5.71 2.27 12.31
N TRP A 37 -4.64 1.55 12.61
CA TRP A 37 -3.30 1.88 12.12
C TRP A 37 -3.14 1.46 10.66
N ILE A 38 -2.76 2.40 9.80
CA ILE A 38 -2.51 2.12 8.39
C ILE A 38 -1.00 2.07 8.17
N GLY A 39 -0.49 0.86 8.05
CA GLY A 39 0.92 0.58 7.83
C GLY A 39 1.32 0.77 6.37
N ILE A 40 2.24 1.70 6.14
CA ILE A 40 2.79 1.97 4.80
C ILE A 40 4.05 1.15 4.61
N THR A 41 3.99 0.10 3.76
CA THR A 41 5.18 -0.70 3.44
C THR A 41 6.11 0.07 2.51
N MET A 42 7.38 -0.27 2.50
CA MET A 42 8.43 0.50 1.82
C MET A 42 8.30 2.01 2.14
N PRO A 43 8.40 2.39 3.42
CA PRO A 43 8.21 3.78 3.83
C PRO A 43 9.29 4.69 3.24
N ASP A 44 10.50 4.19 3.08
CA ASP A 44 11.61 4.85 2.43
C ASP A 44 11.70 4.39 0.96
N ILE A 45 11.82 5.36 0.05
CA ILE A 45 12.03 5.12 -1.38
C ILE A 45 13.51 5.15 -1.78
N THR A 46 14.41 5.29 -0.80
CA THR A 46 15.84 5.14 -1.04
C THR A 46 16.11 3.74 -1.60
N PRO A 47 16.84 3.60 -2.71
CA PRO A 47 17.09 2.31 -3.32
C PRO A 47 17.77 1.38 -2.31
N LEU A 48 17.06 0.38 -1.82
CA LEU A 48 17.64 -0.70 -1.05
C LEU A 48 18.44 -1.59 -2.01
N HIS A 49 19.67 -1.22 -2.30
CA HIS A 49 20.60 -1.98 -3.16
C HIS A 49 20.91 -3.41 -2.67
N LEU A 50 20.23 -3.88 -1.61
CA LEU A 50 20.68 -5.04 -0.83
C LEU A 50 19.70 -6.22 -0.76
N ASN A 51 18.51 -6.17 -1.39
CA ASN A 51 17.60 -7.32 -1.35
C ASN A 51 17.36 -7.94 -2.73
N PRO A 52 18.06 -9.05 -3.06
CA PRO A 52 17.91 -9.73 -4.35
C PRO A 52 16.53 -10.36 -4.57
N LEU A 53 15.72 -10.58 -3.52
CA LEU A 53 14.37 -11.15 -3.59
C LEU A 53 13.29 -10.08 -3.85
N GLY A 54 13.60 -8.81 -3.65
CA GLY A 54 12.69 -7.67 -3.79
C GLY A 54 12.76 -6.90 -5.10
N ARG A 55 13.65 -7.25 -6.02
CA ARG A 55 14.08 -6.46 -7.18
C ARG A 55 12.97 -5.76 -7.99
N HIS A 56 11.81 -6.39 -8.22
CA HIS A 56 10.71 -5.75 -8.95
C HIS A 56 9.93 -4.71 -8.12
N ARG A 57 9.89 -4.87 -6.79
CA ARG A 57 9.15 -3.98 -5.88
C ARG A 57 10.00 -2.80 -5.40
N GLU A 58 11.32 -2.91 -5.46
CA GLU A 58 12.29 -1.89 -5.02
C GLU A 58 12.60 -0.86 -6.10
N ARG A 59 12.19 -1.10 -7.34
CA ARG A 59 12.46 -0.19 -8.45
C ARG A 59 11.79 1.18 -8.22
N PRO A 60 12.44 2.28 -8.63
CA PRO A 60 11.88 3.64 -8.52
C PRO A 60 10.52 3.78 -9.23
N ASP A 61 10.35 3.16 -10.41
CA ASP A 61 9.09 3.17 -11.16
C ASP A 61 7.96 2.38 -10.49
N ALA A 62 8.29 1.47 -9.59
CA ALA A 62 7.33 0.76 -8.75
C ALA A 62 6.90 1.57 -7.50
N ASN A 63 7.68 2.61 -7.12
CA ASN A 63 7.51 3.40 -5.91
C ASN A 63 7.59 4.92 -6.20
N PRO A 64 6.76 5.46 -7.11
CA PRO A 64 6.86 6.86 -7.50
C PRO A 64 6.37 7.86 -6.44
N LEU A 65 5.58 7.40 -5.46
CA LEU A 65 5.00 8.25 -4.42
C LEU A 65 5.78 8.12 -3.10
N THR A 66 6.09 9.25 -2.47
CA THR A 66 6.70 9.32 -1.15
C THR A 66 5.76 8.79 -0.06
N TYR A 67 6.29 8.56 1.14
CA TYR A 67 5.47 8.20 2.31
C TYR A 67 4.38 9.25 2.55
N PHE A 68 4.74 10.52 2.59
CA PHE A 68 3.83 11.63 2.82
C PHE A 68 2.72 11.73 1.76
N GLU A 69 3.06 11.59 0.48
CA GLU A 69 2.07 11.61 -0.61
C GLU A 69 1.06 10.48 -0.47
N ARG A 70 1.52 9.27 -0.14
CA ARG A 70 0.64 8.10 0.06
C ARG A 70 -0.31 8.29 1.24
N THR A 71 0.19 8.74 2.39
CA THR A 71 -0.64 8.99 3.57
C THR A 71 -1.67 10.09 3.33
N SER A 72 -1.30 11.16 2.62
CA SER A 72 -2.21 12.23 2.22
C SER A 72 -3.34 11.71 1.32
N ILE A 73 -3.01 10.92 0.30
CA ILE A 73 -4.00 10.32 -0.62
C ILE A 73 -4.96 9.40 0.13
N ILE A 74 -4.46 8.55 1.00
CA ILE A 74 -5.29 7.63 1.78
C ILE A 74 -6.19 8.40 2.74
N SER A 75 -5.65 9.43 3.41
CA SER A 75 -6.43 10.29 4.31
C SER A 75 -7.57 10.98 3.58
N GLU A 76 -7.32 11.57 2.39
CA GLU A 76 -8.34 12.15 1.54
C GLU A 76 -9.40 11.10 1.14
N ALA A 77 -8.98 9.91 0.68
CA ALA A 77 -9.90 8.86 0.24
C ALA A 77 -10.79 8.31 1.37
N LEU A 78 -10.26 8.15 2.57
CA LEU A 78 -11.05 7.72 3.74
C LEU A 78 -12.01 8.82 4.20
N THR A 79 -11.60 10.08 4.12
CA THR A 79 -12.46 11.24 4.42
C THR A 79 -13.61 11.34 3.40
N ASP A 80 -13.35 11.10 2.11
CA ASP A 80 -14.40 11.04 1.07
C ASP A 80 -15.45 9.95 1.37
N LEU A 81 -15.09 8.89 2.13
CA LEU A 81 -15.99 7.87 2.66
C LEU A 81 -16.62 8.23 4.03
N SER A 82 -16.49 9.47 4.48
CA SER A 82 -16.96 9.94 5.80
C SER A 82 -16.33 9.23 7.00
N ILE A 83 -15.16 8.62 6.84
CA ILE A 83 -14.39 8.05 7.96
C ILE A 83 -13.68 9.19 8.69
N ASN A 84 -13.95 9.32 9.99
CA ASN A 84 -13.39 10.39 10.81
C ASN A 84 -11.86 10.24 10.91
N LYS A 85 -11.12 11.35 10.76
CA LYS A 85 -9.66 11.40 10.88
C LYS A 85 -9.14 10.98 12.27
N THR A 86 -9.97 11.05 13.30
CA THR A 86 -9.63 10.57 14.65
C THR A 86 -9.75 9.05 14.80
N ALA A 87 -10.25 8.33 13.78
CA ALA A 87 -10.47 6.89 13.82
C ALA A 87 -9.37 6.08 13.10
N PHE A 88 -8.35 6.74 12.55
CA PHE A 88 -7.18 6.10 11.93
C PHE A 88 -5.96 7.02 12.01
N ASP A 89 -4.77 6.42 11.86
CA ASP A 89 -3.52 7.13 11.67
C ASP A 89 -2.53 6.24 10.89
N PHE A 90 -1.36 6.76 10.57
CA PHE A 90 -0.38 6.12 9.72
C PHE A 90 0.88 5.75 10.48
N VAL A 91 1.48 4.63 10.08
CA VAL A 91 2.75 4.18 10.64
C VAL A 91 3.63 3.59 9.53
N PRO A 92 4.95 3.81 9.54
CA PRO A 92 5.86 3.06 8.70
C PRO A 92 5.72 1.56 9.00
N PHE A 93 5.69 0.73 7.95
CA PHE A 93 5.56 -0.71 8.11
C PHE A 93 6.60 -1.44 7.23
N PRO A 94 7.88 -1.44 7.62
CA PRO A 94 8.97 -1.99 6.85
C PRO A 94 8.98 -3.53 6.88
N ILE A 95 8.00 -4.16 6.22
CA ILE A 95 7.88 -5.63 6.13
C ILE A 95 9.11 -6.25 5.44
N GLU A 96 9.86 -5.46 4.70
CA GLU A 96 11.10 -5.84 4.04
C GLU A 96 12.23 -6.10 5.04
N THR A 97 12.14 -5.53 6.24
CA THR A 97 13.06 -5.72 7.36
C THR A 97 12.27 -6.11 8.62
N PRO A 98 11.71 -7.32 8.69
CA PRO A 98 10.74 -7.72 9.70
C PRO A 98 11.20 -7.53 11.16
N PRO A 99 12.49 -7.70 11.51
CA PRO A 99 12.97 -7.43 12.87
C PRO A 99 12.74 -6.00 13.37
N SER A 100 12.59 -5.02 12.45
CA SER A 100 12.36 -3.62 12.80
C SER A 100 10.88 -3.25 12.99
N LEU A 101 9.95 -4.13 12.62
CA LEU A 101 8.50 -3.85 12.65
C LEU A 101 8.01 -3.42 14.03
N ASN A 102 8.49 -4.07 15.09
CA ASN A 102 8.07 -3.77 16.47
C ASN A 102 8.49 -2.37 16.96
N ASN A 103 9.43 -1.71 16.26
CA ASN A 103 9.77 -0.31 16.54
C ASN A 103 8.66 0.65 16.09
N TYR A 104 7.78 0.23 15.20
CA TYR A 104 6.72 1.05 14.60
C TYR A 104 5.34 0.61 15.02
N LEU A 105 5.08 -0.70 15.08
CA LEU A 105 3.78 -1.27 15.45
C LEU A 105 3.99 -2.35 16.51
N PRO A 106 3.50 -2.17 17.75
CA PRO A 106 3.57 -3.18 18.79
C PRO A 106 2.86 -4.49 18.41
N THR A 107 3.42 -5.63 18.80
CA THR A 107 2.91 -6.96 18.41
C THR A 107 1.53 -7.30 18.97
N HIS A 108 1.07 -6.62 20.03
CA HIS A 108 -0.28 -6.80 20.58
C HIS A 108 -1.39 -6.18 19.70
N ILE A 109 -1.03 -5.37 18.69
CA ILE A 109 -1.99 -4.82 17.72
C ILE A 109 -2.18 -5.84 16.60
N PRO A 110 -3.39 -6.41 16.43
CA PRO A 110 -3.63 -7.41 15.40
C PRO A 110 -3.52 -6.82 14.00
N CYS A 111 -2.97 -7.60 13.08
CA CYS A 111 -2.83 -7.27 11.68
C CYS A 111 -4.01 -7.81 10.88
N LEU A 112 -4.82 -6.94 10.30
CA LEU A 112 -5.86 -7.31 9.36
C LEU A 112 -5.26 -7.41 7.95
N THR A 113 -5.59 -8.45 7.20
CA THR A 113 -5.03 -8.66 5.85
C THR A 113 -6.04 -9.33 4.93
N THR A 114 -5.68 -9.46 3.66
CA THR A 114 -6.43 -10.19 2.64
C THR A 114 -5.53 -11.20 1.96
N VAL A 115 -6.08 -12.26 1.40
CA VAL A 115 -5.34 -13.22 0.57
C VAL A 115 -5.87 -13.16 -0.84
N CYS A 116 -5.13 -12.52 -1.75
CA CYS A 116 -5.46 -12.37 -3.16
C CYS A 116 -4.35 -12.87 -4.09
N GLU A 117 -3.17 -13.13 -3.53
CA GLU A 117 -1.97 -13.59 -4.25
C GLU A 117 -1.18 -14.55 -3.34
N PRO A 118 -0.42 -15.51 -3.90
CA PRO A 118 0.34 -16.50 -3.09
C PRO A 118 1.25 -15.86 -2.04
N TRP A 119 1.94 -14.77 -2.40
CA TRP A 119 2.85 -14.06 -1.48
C TRP A 119 2.14 -13.47 -0.24
N ASN A 120 0.81 -13.31 -0.25
CA ASN A 120 0.09 -12.85 0.94
C ASN A 120 0.18 -13.87 2.07
N ARG A 121 0.23 -15.16 1.75
CA ARG A 121 0.43 -16.23 2.75
C ARG A 121 1.84 -16.21 3.33
N GLU A 122 2.86 -15.94 2.51
CA GLU A 122 4.24 -15.75 2.98
C GLU A 122 4.34 -14.55 3.91
N LYS A 123 3.67 -13.45 3.58
CA LYS A 123 3.59 -12.27 4.44
C LYS A 123 2.93 -12.59 5.79
N ILE A 124 1.84 -13.36 5.79
CA ILE A 124 1.18 -13.82 7.03
C ILE A 124 2.17 -14.61 7.88
N ALA A 125 2.83 -15.61 7.30
CA ALA A 125 3.81 -16.44 8.00
C ALA A 125 4.97 -15.62 8.60
N VAL A 126 5.43 -14.59 7.88
CA VAL A 126 6.44 -13.65 8.40
C VAL A 126 5.89 -12.90 9.61
N LEU A 127 4.72 -12.31 9.53
CA LEU A 127 4.13 -11.54 10.64
C LEU A 127 3.91 -12.41 11.88
N GLU A 128 3.36 -13.61 11.72
CA GLU A 128 3.15 -14.57 12.81
C GLU A 128 4.48 -14.99 13.47
N ARG A 129 5.52 -15.23 12.66
CA ARG A 129 6.88 -15.54 13.17
C ARG A 129 7.44 -14.41 14.02
N PHE A 130 7.09 -13.15 13.74
CA PHE A 130 7.51 -11.99 14.53
C PHE A 130 6.52 -11.60 15.63
N GLY A 131 5.58 -12.48 15.96
CA GLY A 131 4.68 -12.37 17.12
C GLY A 131 3.40 -11.58 16.87
N TYR A 132 3.07 -11.23 15.63
CA TYR A 132 1.80 -10.57 15.31
C TYR A 132 0.66 -11.58 15.17
N SER A 133 -0.50 -11.26 15.73
CA SER A 133 -1.75 -11.94 15.40
C SER A 133 -2.26 -11.45 14.06
N VAL A 134 -2.59 -12.36 13.14
CA VAL A 134 -3.07 -12.00 11.80
C VAL A 134 -4.48 -12.50 11.58
N LEU A 135 -5.37 -11.61 11.14
CA LEU A 135 -6.77 -11.90 10.81
C LEU A 135 -6.99 -11.66 9.31
N VAL A 136 -7.42 -12.68 8.60
CA VAL A 136 -7.77 -12.58 7.18
C VAL A 136 -9.20 -12.09 7.06
N LEU A 137 -9.39 -10.93 6.41
CA LEU A 137 -10.70 -10.33 6.19
C LEU A 137 -11.49 -11.06 5.12
N PHE A 138 -10.80 -11.39 4.02
CA PHE A 138 -11.34 -12.19 2.92
C PHE A 138 -10.23 -12.81 2.07
N GLU A 139 -10.61 -13.82 1.29
CA GLU A 139 -9.77 -14.41 0.26
C GLU A 139 -10.41 -14.25 -1.11
N ARG A 140 -9.62 -13.94 -2.13
CA ARG A 140 -10.01 -13.92 -3.55
C ARG A 140 -9.03 -14.73 -4.38
N LYS A 141 -9.53 -15.37 -5.45
CA LYS A 141 -8.67 -16.19 -6.33
C LYS A 141 -7.74 -15.35 -7.16
N GLU A 142 -8.15 -14.13 -7.53
CA GLU A 142 -7.40 -13.25 -8.43
C GLU A 142 -7.55 -11.79 -8.00
N LYS A 143 -6.48 -11.04 -8.20
CA LYS A 143 -6.45 -9.59 -8.08
C LYS A 143 -6.84 -8.99 -9.42
N GLN A 144 -7.83 -8.11 -9.44
CA GLN A 144 -8.33 -7.49 -10.66
C GLN A 144 -7.58 -6.18 -10.99
N ILE A 145 -7.09 -5.47 -9.98
CA ILE A 145 -6.44 -4.18 -10.13
C ILE A 145 -5.01 -4.26 -9.58
N THR A 146 -4.03 -3.83 -10.38
CA THR A 146 -2.64 -3.75 -9.94
C THR A 146 -2.10 -2.33 -10.04
N GLY A 147 -1.31 -1.91 -9.05
CA GLY A 147 -0.63 -0.62 -9.11
C GLY A 147 0.32 -0.50 -10.32
N ALA A 148 0.87 -1.61 -10.80
CA ALA A 148 1.72 -1.62 -11.99
C ALA A 148 0.95 -1.23 -13.26
N ASP A 149 -0.25 -1.80 -13.46
CA ASP A 149 -1.10 -1.48 -14.61
C ASP A 149 -1.56 -0.01 -14.56
N ILE A 150 -1.98 0.47 -13.38
CA ILE A 150 -2.36 1.87 -13.19
C ILE A 150 -1.19 2.80 -13.57
N ARG A 151 0.02 2.56 -13.06
CA ARG A 151 1.19 3.39 -13.35
C ARG A 151 1.56 3.36 -14.83
N ARG A 152 1.44 2.20 -15.50
CA ARG A 152 1.64 2.07 -16.94
C ARG A 152 0.64 2.95 -17.70
N ARG A 153 -0.66 2.84 -17.42
CA ARG A 153 -1.70 3.64 -18.07
C ARG A 153 -1.50 5.15 -17.85
N ILE A 154 -1.19 5.58 -16.63
CA ILE A 154 -0.88 7.00 -16.34
C ILE A 154 0.28 7.48 -17.21
N ARG A 155 1.38 6.74 -17.28
CA ARG A 155 2.56 7.10 -18.09
C ARG A 155 2.23 7.20 -19.57
N GLU A 156 1.45 6.24 -20.10
CA GLU A 156 1.04 6.16 -21.51
C GLU A 156 -0.06 7.16 -21.88
N GLY A 157 -0.69 7.80 -20.89
CA GLY A 157 -1.80 8.74 -21.11
C GLY A 157 -3.13 8.05 -21.43
N ASP A 158 -3.27 6.80 -21.05
CA ASP A 158 -4.53 6.04 -21.13
C ASP A 158 -5.39 6.39 -19.90
N ASP A 159 -6.37 7.28 -20.08
CA ASP A 159 -7.23 7.78 -19.00
C ASP A 159 -8.15 6.73 -18.36
N THR A 160 -8.17 5.52 -18.85
CA THR A 160 -8.98 4.41 -18.28
C THR A 160 -8.53 4.05 -16.85
N TRP A 161 -7.30 4.44 -16.43
CA TRP A 161 -6.85 4.27 -15.05
C TRP A 161 -7.75 4.98 -14.03
N ARG A 162 -8.45 6.06 -14.43
CA ARG A 162 -9.31 6.85 -13.53
C ARG A 162 -10.44 6.02 -12.90
N SER A 163 -10.98 5.05 -13.65
CA SER A 163 -12.02 4.15 -13.15
C SER A 163 -11.51 3.12 -12.13
N LEU A 164 -10.20 2.91 -12.06
CA LEU A 164 -9.56 1.91 -11.19
C LEU A 164 -9.15 2.47 -9.82
N VAL A 165 -9.25 3.79 -9.64
CA VAL A 165 -8.77 4.47 -8.42
C VAL A 165 -9.88 5.31 -7.78
N PRO A 166 -9.78 5.58 -6.46
CA PRO A 166 -10.64 6.56 -5.81
C PRO A 166 -10.44 7.97 -6.37
N THR A 167 -11.47 8.82 -6.26
CA THR A 167 -11.41 10.22 -6.70
C THR A 167 -10.25 10.99 -6.08
N ALA A 168 -9.95 10.75 -4.79
CA ALA A 168 -8.79 11.32 -4.10
C ALA A 168 -7.46 10.98 -4.80
N THR A 169 -7.30 9.72 -5.22
CA THR A 169 -6.11 9.30 -5.98
C THR A 169 -6.03 9.98 -7.34
N ALA A 170 -7.17 10.13 -8.04
CA ALA A 170 -7.20 10.81 -9.32
C ALA A 170 -6.79 12.29 -9.18
N ARG A 171 -7.38 13.01 -8.21
CA ARG A 171 -6.99 14.40 -7.89
C ARG A 171 -5.49 14.53 -7.56
N ALA A 172 -4.97 13.61 -6.74
CA ALA A 172 -3.56 13.63 -6.35
C ALA A 172 -2.63 13.34 -7.54
N THR A 173 -3.01 12.42 -8.43
CA THR A 173 -2.25 12.10 -9.64
C THR A 173 -2.06 13.34 -10.52
N GLU A 174 -3.08 14.17 -10.67
CA GLU A 174 -3.03 15.44 -11.40
C GLU A 174 -2.19 16.50 -10.64
N ARG A 175 -2.49 16.73 -9.36
CA ARG A 175 -1.80 17.70 -8.50
C ARG A 175 -0.29 17.46 -8.45
N LEU A 176 0.14 16.20 -8.43
CA LEU A 176 1.54 15.79 -8.33
C LEU A 176 2.23 15.63 -9.70
N ASP A 177 1.51 15.85 -10.79
CA ASP A 177 1.96 15.55 -12.15
C ASP A 177 2.64 14.16 -12.23
N LEU A 178 1.92 13.14 -11.74
CA LEU A 178 2.48 11.79 -11.63
C LEU A 178 2.85 11.21 -12.99
N ARG A 179 2.21 11.65 -14.07
CA ARG A 179 2.55 11.24 -15.44
C ARG A 179 3.98 11.64 -15.80
N SER A 180 4.31 12.92 -15.66
CA SER A 180 5.66 13.44 -15.97
C SER A 180 6.71 12.80 -15.05
N ARG A 181 6.37 12.60 -13.76
CA ARG A 181 7.24 11.90 -12.81
C ARG A 181 7.55 10.47 -13.27
N LEU A 182 6.54 9.68 -13.62
CA LEU A 182 6.70 8.31 -14.10
C LEU A 182 7.49 8.22 -15.40
N THR A 183 7.24 9.15 -16.35
CA THR A 183 7.97 9.22 -17.61
C THR A 183 9.46 9.49 -17.36
N ARG A 184 9.79 10.46 -16.51
CA ARG A 184 11.18 10.77 -16.14
C ARG A 184 11.88 9.59 -15.48
N ILE A 185 11.25 8.94 -14.51
CA ILE A 185 11.83 7.75 -13.83
C ILE A 185 12.08 6.65 -14.84
N HIS A 186 11.14 6.40 -15.75
CA HIS A 186 11.27 5.36 -16.76
C HIS A 186 12.44 5.63 -17.72
N SER A 187 12.59 6.88 -18.20
CA SER A 187 13.73 7.27 -19.06
C SER A 187 15.07 7.10 -18.35
N GLN A 188 15.15 7.43 -17.07
CA GLN A 188 16.38 7.24 -16.28
C GLN A 188 16.76 5.77 -16.16
N LEU A 189 15.79 4.87 -15.99
CA LEU A 189 16.04 3.42 -15.88
C LEU A 189 16.52 2.81 -17.21
N ILE A 190 15.99 3.29 -18.35
CA ILE A 190 16.46 2.82 -19.67
C ILE A 190 17.93 3.25 -19.90
N ASN A 191 18.24 4.51 -19.66
CA ASN A 191 19.58 5.04 -19.86
C ASN A 191 20.64 4.38 -18.94
N SER A 192 20.23 3.96 -17.74
CA SER A 192 21.13 3.22 -16.82
C SER A 192 21.40 1.79 -17.28
N SER A 193 20.43 1.16 -17.98
CA SER A 193 20.55 -0.23 -18.48
C SER A 193 21.38 -0.33 -19.76
N GLU A 194 21.58 0.78 -20.49
CA GLU A 194 22.39 0.84 -21.72
C GLU A 194 23.89 1.13 -21.44
N ASN A 195 24.23 1.50 -20.21
CA ASN A 195 25.60 1.83 -19.81
C ASN A 195 26.28 0.77 -18.95
N ASP A 196 25.61 -0.35 -18.65
CA ASP A 196 26.15 -1.55 -17.98
C ASP A 196 26.35 -2.69 -18.98
#